data_1b30a3a3f40d049783d658cafaa2b32e
#
_entry.id   1b30a3a3f40d049783d658cafaa2b32e
#
_cell.length_a   1.000
_cell.length_b   1.000
_cell.length_c   1.000
_cell.angle_alpha   90.00
_cell.angle_beta   90.00
_cell.angle_gamma   90.00
#
_symmetry.space_group_name_H-M   'P 1'
#
loop_
_entity.id
_entity.type
_entity.pdbx_description
1 polymer ?
#
loop_
_entity_poly.entity_id
_entity_poly.type
_entity_poly.pdbx_seq_one_letter_code
_entity_poly.pdbx_strand_id
1 'polypeptide(L)'
;CADQDPRQLTAYAESTDGIHWEKPALGLFEVDGSTANNVIWRDGLSHNFTPFVDTNPACPANERYKAVGGTKIEWGGEGLWLLVSADGLHWRKRDDAPIAFPGNFDSQNLIFWDAAANCYRAYWRGGHENQQRPGRDVLCATSPDMANWSEAEGLVYNPSRSGSPELDQTDDPSGDHHQYYSSGVLPYPRAPHLILGFPQRYCDRGWLATTGLLPDPEHRRREADKGVGGGRPTRRGTVVTDVLFMASRD
;
A
#
# COMPACT_ATOMS: atom_id res chain seq x y z
N CYS A 1 -6.29 -16.87 -1.47
CA CYS A 1 -5.89 -15.60 -2.05
C CYS A 1 -4.78 -15.85 -3.03
N ALA A 2 -4.76 -15.11 -4.15
CA ALA A 2 -3.70 -15.19 -5.17
C ALA A 2 -2.37 -14.56 -4.69
N ASP A 3 -2.32 -14.11 -3.45
CA ASP A 3 -1.23 -13.31 -2.87
C ASP A 3 0.08 -14.07 -2.65
N GLN A 4 0.07 -15.36 -2.97
CA GLN A 4 1.23 -16.26 -2.82
C GLN A 4 1.57 -16.98 -4.12
N ASP A 5 1.08 -16.48 -5.25
CA ASP A 5 1.40 -17.08 -6.52
C ASP A 5 2.90 -16.85 -6.81
N PRO A 6 3.75 -17.91 -6.82
CA PRO A 6 5.17 -17.77 -7.15
C PRO A 6 5.39 -17.29 -8.59
N ARG A 7 4.31 -17.13 -9.35
CA ARG A 7 4.31 -16.55 -10.70
C ARG A 7 4.12 -15.03 -10.70
N GLN A 8 4.03 -14.36 -9.53
CA GLN A 8 3.99 -12.91 -9.49
C GLN A 8 5.23 -12.31 -10.11
N LEU A 9 5.02 -11.31 -10.94
CA LEU A 9 6.06 -10.63 -11.71
C LEU A 9 5.94 -9.13 -11.53
N THR A 10 7.08 -8.45 -11.47
CA THR A 10 7.18 -7.00 -11.62
C THR A 10 7.80 -6.72 -12.97
N ALA A 11 7.14 -5.92 -13.77
CA ALA A 11 7.58 -5.57 -15.13
C ALA A 11 7.87 -4.07 -15.25
N TYR A 12 8.80 -3.74 -16.13
CA TYR A 12 9.24 -2.39 -16.43
C TYR A 12 8.59 -1.87 -17.72
N ALA A 13 8.29 -0.60 -17.73
CA ALA A 13 7.95 0.14 -18.94
C ALA A 13 8.49 1.57 -18.82
N GLU A 14 8.81 2.19 -19.94
CA GLU A 14 9.34 3.54 -19.97
C GLU A 14 8.58 4.42 -20.99
N SER A 15 8.59 5.72 -20.76
CA SER A 15 7.95 6.70 -21.61
C SER A 15 8.68 8.05 -21.52
N THR A 16 8.75 8.76 -22.63
CA THR A 16 9.29 10.12 -22.68
C THR A 16 8.21 11.19 -22.52
N ASP A 17 6.96 10.86 -22.69
CA ASP A 17 5.82 11.79 -22.67
C ASP A 17 4.72 11.43 -21.63
N GLY A 18 4.83 10.27 -20.98
CA GLY A 18 3.85 9.75 -20.02
C GLY A 18 2.57 9.20 -20.67
N ILE A 19 2.48 9.17 -21.99
CA ILE A 19 1.32 8.72 -22.77
C ILE A 19 1.66 7.45 -23.55
N HIS A 20 2.77 7.47 -24.28
CA HIS A 20 3.25 6.34 -25.07
C HIS A 20 4.31 5.57 -24.30
N TRP A 21 4.01 4.31 -23.99
CA TRP A 21 4.85 3.47 -23.14
C TRP A 21 5.46 2.33 -23.95
N GLU A 22 6.76 2.15 -23.79
CA GLU A 22 7.52 1.04 -24.35
C GLU A 22 7.83 -0.01 -23.30
N LYS A 23 7.84 -1.27 -23.70
CA LYS A 23 8.16 -2.45 -22.87
C LYS A 23 9.39 -3.12 -23.48
N PRO A 24 10.61 -2.66 -23.16
CA PRO A 24 11.82 -3.21 -23.76
C PRO A 24 12.03 -4.67 -23.34
N ALA A 25 12.59 -5.48 -24.25
CA ALA A 25 13.04 -6.82 -23.92
C ALA A 25 14.36 -6.71 -23.14
N LEU A 26 14.31 -6.86 -21.83
CA LEU A 26 15.46 -6.70 -20.93
C LEU A 26 16.32 -7.96 -20.81
N GLY A 27 15.76 -9.15 -21.04
CA GLY A 27 16.50 -10.40 -20.98
C GLY A 27 16.88 -10.89 -19.58
N LEU A 28 16.31 -10.30 -18.52
CA LEU A 28 16.73 -10.55 -17.14
C LEU A 28 16.15 -11.85 -16.55
N PHE A 29 14.92 -12.18 -16.95
CA PHE A 29 14.22 -13.35 -16.43
C PHE A 29 13.59 -14.15 -17.55
N GLU A 30 13.62 -15.49 -17.43
CA GLU A 30 12.88 -16.36 -18.32
C GLU A 30 11.42 -16.48 -17.81
N VAL A 31 10.46 -16.20 -18.69
CA VAL A 31 9.03 -16.36 -18.45
C VAL A 31 8.43 -17.12 -19.63
N ASP A 32 7.74 -18.23 -19.34
CA ASP A 32 7.10 -19.10 -20.34
C ASP A 32 8.05 -19.52 -21.48
N GLY A 33 9.31 -19.82 -21.13
CA GLY A 33 10.34 -20.28 -22.08
C GLY A 33 10.98 -19.16 -22.91
N SER A 34 10.76 -17.89 -22.57
CA SER A 34 11.34 -16.75 -23.30
C SER A 34 11.93 -15.71 -22.36
N THR A 35 13.08 -15.15 -22.74
CA THR A 35 13.69 -13.97 -22.10
C THR A 35 13.34 -12.67 -22.82
N ALA A 36 12.61 -12.73 -23.93
CA ALA A 36 12.15 -11.54 -24.66
C ALA A 36 10.98 -10.84 -23.94
N ASN A 37 11.24 -10.38 -22.72
CA ASN A 37 10.25 -9.74 -21.86
C ASN A 37 10.89 -8.60 -21.05
N ASN A 38 10.06 -7.82 -20.37
CA ASN A 38 10.42 -6.65 -19.58
C ASN A 38 10.34 -6.89 -18.05
N VAL A 39 10.48 -8.13 -17.61
CA VAL A 39 10.41 -8.47 -16.18
C VAL A 39 11.69 -8.06 -15.48
N ILE A 40 11.56 -7.38 -14.33
CA ILE A 40 12.66 -6.88 -13.49
C ILE A 40 12.72 -7.55 -12.12
N TRP A 41 11.67 -8.24 -11.70
CA TRP A 41 11.64 -9.06 -10.49
C TRP A 41 10.63 -10.20 -10.61
N ARG A 42 10.93 -11.32 -9.98
CA ARG A 42 10.10 -12.51 -10.03
C ARG A 42 10.17 -13.23 -8.67
N ASP A 43 9.11 -13.31 -7.98
CA ASP A 43 8.78 -14.09 -6.78
C ASP A 43 7.73 -13.35 -5.92
N GLY A 44 7.54 -13.81 -4.67
CA GLY A 44 6.59 -13.23 -3.71
C GLY A 44 6.83 -11.76 -3.37
N LEU A 45 8.03 -11.23 -3.60
CA LEU A 45 8.33 -9.81 -3.39
C LEU A 45 7.82 -8.90 -4.51
N SER A 46 7.35 -9.47 -5.64
CA SER A 46 6.57 -8.74 -6.63
C SER A 46 5.23 -8.25 -6.06
N HIS A 47 4.76 -8.84 -4.96
CA HIS A 47 3.55 -8.39 -4.29
C HIS A 47 3.74 -7.01 -3.69
N ASN A 48 2.94 -6.06 -4.17
CA ASN A 48 3.05 -4.64 -3.79
C ASN A 48 4.44 -4.03 -3.96
N PHE A 49 5.18 -4.44 -4.98
CA PHE A 49 6.49 -3.87 -5.30
C PHE A 49 6.36 -2.37 -5.58
N THR A 50 6.86 -1.56 -4.66
CA THR A 50 6.73 -0.10 -4.70
C THR A 50 8.12 0.54 -4.82
N PRO A 51 8.54 0.92 -6.05
CA PRO A 51 9.84 1.55 -6.26
C PRO A 51 9.83 3.04 -5.92
N PHE A 52 10.98 3.55 -5.50
CA PHE A 52 11.24 4.98 -5.32
C PHE A 52 12.70 5.34 -5.62
N VAL A 53 12.93 6.61 -5.91
CA VAL A 53 14.29 7.16 -6.01
C VAL A 53 14.67 7.71 -4.65
N ASP A 54 15.78 7.21 -4.09
CA ASP A 54 16.30 7.72 -2.83
C ASP A 54 16.97 9.08 -3.07
N THR A 55 16.43 10.12 -2.46
CA THR A 55 16.92 11.50 -2.55
C THR A 55 17.79 11.90 -1.36
N ASN A 56 18.12 10.97 -0.47
CA ASN A 56 19.09 11.22 0.59
C ASN A 56 20.47 11.55 -0.03
N PRO A 57 21.07 12.70 0.30
CA PRO A 57 22.38 13.07 -0.22
C PRO A 57 23.48 12.06 0.10
N ALA A 58 23.34 11.29 1.18
CA ALA A 58 24.29 10.25 1.58
C ALA A 58 24.00 8.88 0.96
N CYS A 59 22.98 8.76 0.11
CA CYS A 59 22.63 7.50 -0.53
C CYS A 59 23.76 7.02 -1.46
N PRO A 60 24.25 5.78 -1.32
CA PRO A 60 25.21 5.22 -2.27
C PRO A 60 24.65 5.17 -3.69
N ALA A 61 25.46 5.51 -4.69
CA ALA A 61 25.03 5.53 -6.08
C ALA A 61 24.52 4.18 -6.60
N ASN A 62 25.07 3.08 -6.08
CA ASN A 62 24.65 1.72 -6.41
C ASN A 62 23.36 1.26 -5.70
N GLU A 63 22.76 2.13 -4.89
CA GLU A 63 21.50 1.91 -4.18
C GLU A 63 20.49 3.05 -4.40
N ARG A 64 20.71 3.87 -5.42
CA ARG A 64 19.89 5.05 -5.69
C ARG A 64 18.42 4.72 -5.90
N TYR A 65 18.12 3.60 -6.54
CA TYR A 65 16.76 3.10 -6.67
C TYR A 65 16.50 2.11 -5.56
N LYS A 66 15.37 2.27 -4.90
CA LYS A 66 14.93 1.39 -3.82
C LYS A 66 13.50 0.95 -4.07
N ALA A 67 13.12 -0.19 -3.52
CA ALA A 67 11.75 -0.65 -3.53
C ALA A 67 11.43 -1.40 -2.24
N VAL A 68 10.17 -1.42 -1.87
CA VAL A 68 9.65 -2.35 -0.88
C VAL A 68 8.65 -3.28 -1.55
N GLY A 69 8.66 -4.54 -1.14
CA GLY A 69 7.76 -5.56 -1.67
C GLY A 69 7.62 -6.74 -0.71
N GLY A 70 6.53 -7.47 -0.86
CA GLY A 70 6.22 -8.63 -0.04
C GLY A 70 4.88 -8.54 0.66
N THR A 71 4.57 -9.56 1.44
CA THR A 71 3.32 -9.68 2.19
C THR A 71 3.54 -10.46 3.49
N LYS A 72 2.53 -10.50 4.36
CA LYS A 72 2.60 -11.07 5.69
C LYS A 72 3.05 -12.55 5.68
N ILE A 73 4.00 -12.88 6.57
CA ILE A 73 4.57 -14.23 6.70
C ILE A 73 3.48 -15.26 7.02
N GLU A 74 2.54 -14.93 7.92
CA GLU A 74 1.46 -15.82 8.32
C GLU A 74 0.46 -16.12 7.20
N TRP A 75 0.52 -15.37 6.11
CA TRP A 75 -0.23 -15.64 4.88
C TRP A 75 0.62 -16.39 3.84
N GLY A 76 1.83 -16.86 4.25
CA GLY A 76 2.81 -17.55 3.43
C GLY A 76 3.70 -16.63 2.60
N GLY A 77 3.68 -15.33 2.90
CA GLY A 77 4.62 -14.38 2.34
C GLY A 77 5.97 -14.42 3.06
N GLU A 78 6.89 -13.58 2.59
CA GLU A 78 8.25 -13.48 3.14
C GLU A 78 8.43 -12.29 4.10
N GLY A 79 7.39 -11.52 4.39
CA GLY A 79 7.48 -10.23 5.07
C GLY A 79 7.72 -9.08 4.09
N LEU A 80 7.93 -7.88 4.60
CA LEU A 80 8.24 -6.69 3.79
C LEU A 80 9.75 -6.54 3.64
N TRP A 81 10.25 -6.65 2.41
CA TRP A 81 11.68 -6.55 2.10
C TRP A 81 12.04 -5.21 1.47
N LEU A 82 13.24 -4.74 1.79
CA LEU A 82 13.87 -3.63 1.09
C LEU A 82 14.76 -4.17 -0.02
N LEU A 83 14.50 -3.68 -1.23
CA LEU A 83 15.27 -3.98 -2.42
C LEU A 83 16.00 -2.72 -2.89
N VAL A 84 17.17 -2.90 -3.49
CA VAL A 84 17.99 -1.81 -4.01
C VAL A 84 18.48 -2.10 -5.40
N SER A 85 18.72 -1.03 -6.16
CA SER A 85 19.24 -1.08 -7.52
C SER A 85 20.03 0.19 -7.87
N ALA A 86 21.03 0.04 -8.72
CA ALA A 86 21.80 1.17 -9.27
C ALA A 86 21.09 1.85 -10.45
N ASP A 87 20.27 1.12 -11.18
CA ASP A 87 19.70 1.51 -12.47
C ASP A 87 18.17 1.40 -12.57
N GLY A 88 17.51 0.84 -11.52
CA GLY A 88 16.07 0.59 -11.53
C GLY A 88 15.65 -0.68 -12.29
N LEU A 89 16.59 -1.40 -12.87
CA LEU A 89 16.35 -2.64 -13.64
C LEU A 89 16.90 -3.88 -12.95
N HIS A 90 18.14 -3.80 -12.43
CA HIS A 90 18.80 -4.89 -11.73
C HIS A 90 18.62 -4.71 -10.21
N TRP A 91 17.77 -5.52 -9.63
CA TRP A 91 17.40 -5.43 -8.21
C TRP A 91 18.02 -6.55 -7.38
N ARG A 92 18.28 -6.25 -6.11
CA ARG A 92 18.69 -7.23 -5.09
C ARG A 92 18.06 -6.89 -3.75
N LYS A 93 17.88 -7.86 -2.89
CA LYS A 93 17.60 -7.62 -1.47
C LYS A 93 18.77 -6.84 -0.87
N ARG A 94 18.49 -5.80 -0.07
CA ARG A 94 19.52 -5.02 0.61
C ARG A 94 20.09 -5.77 1.80
N ASP A 95 19.22 -6.36 2.58
CA ASP A 95 19.50 -7.00 3.84
C ASP A 95 19.18 -8.50 3.79
N ASP A 96 19.66 -9.26 4.79
CA ASP A 96 19.42 -10.71 4.88
C ASP A 96 18.09 -11.05 5.59
N ALA A 97 17.33 -10.06 6.03
CA ALA A 97 16.05 -10.21 6.71
C ALA A 97 15.05 -9.14 6.26
N PRO A 98 13.73 -9.44 6.35
CA PRO A 98 12.70 -8.44 6.11
C PRO A 98 12.74 -7.33 7.16
N ILE A 99 12.14 -6.17 6.81
CA ILE A 99 11.96 -5.07 7.76
C ILE A 99 11.02 -5.56 8.88
N ALA A 100 11.43 -5.34 10.12
CA ALA A 100 10.69 -5.80 11.32
C ALA A 100 9.49 -4.89 11.62
N PHE A 101 8.61 -4.68 10.65
CA PHE A 101 7.37 -3.93 10.83
C PHE A 101 6.21 -4.84 11.27
N PRO A 102 5.35 -4.39 12.19
CA PRO A 102 4.07 -5.04 12.42
C PRO A 102 3.13 -4.75 11.25
N GLY A 103 2.32 -5.70 10.81
CA GLY A 103 1.32 -5.45 9.78
C GLY A 103 1.13 -6.60 8.81
N ASN A 104 0.29 -6.39 7.81
CA ASN A 104 -0.01 -7.41 6.81
C ASN A 104 0.49 -7.06 5.40
N PHE A 105 0.89 -5.83 5.15
CA PHE A 105 1.50 -5.32 3.92
C PHE A 105 0.67 -5.54 2.63
N ASP A 106 -0.60 -5.88 2.78
CA ASP A 106 -1.51 -6.23 1.68
C ASP A 106 -2.10 -4.96 1.02
N SER A 107 -1.24 -4.03 0.68
CA SER A 107 -1.51 -2.89 -0.20
C SER A 107 -0.21 -2.10 -0.43
N GLN A 108 -0.30 -0.90 -0.97
CA GLN A 108 0.86 -0.07 -1.20
C GLN A 108 1.59 0.25 0.11
N ASN A 109 2.86 -0.12 0.18
CA ASN A 109 3.79 0.24 1.24
C ASN A 109 4.79 1.25 0.67
N LEU A 110 5.08 2.32 1.39
CA LEU A 110 5.88 3.45 0.90
C LEU A 110 7.06 3.72 1.81
N ILE A 111 8.20 4.02 1.23
CA ILE A 111 9.33 4.63 1.93
C ILE A 111 9.81 5.80 1.07
N PHE A 112 10.21 6.89 1.71
CA PHE A 112 10.88 8.00 1.05
C PHE A 112 11.80 8.75 2.02
N TRP A 113 12.75 9.52 1.48
CA TRP A 113 13.57 10.44 2.25
C TRP A 113 12.80 11.74 2.47
N ASP A 114 12.63 12.11 3.73
CA ASP A 114 12.11 13.42 4.13
C ASP A 114 13.28 14.35 4.40
N ALA A 115 13.58 15.22 3.43
CA ALA A 115 14.70 16.16 3.54
C ALA A 115 14.47 17.23 4.61
N ALA A 116 13.23 17.55 4.96
CA ALA A 116 12.91 18.53 5.98
C ALA A 116 13.17 17.97 7.40
N ALA A 117 12.83 16.71 7.61
CA ALA A 117 13.05 16.01 8.88
C ALA A 117 14.42 15.31 8.95
N ASN A 118 15.17 15.26 7.81
CA ASN A 118 16.44 14.56 7.70
C ASN A 118 16.36 13.08 8.13
N CYS A 119 15.31 12.40 7.69
CA CYS A 119 15.10 10.98 7.99
C CYS A 119 14.32 10.29 6.87
N TYR A 120 14.31 8.97 6.85
CA TYR A 120 13.37 8.20 6.06
C TYR A 120 12.03 8.11 6.79
N ARG A 121 10.95 8.20 6.04
CA ARG A 121 9.60 7.89 6.52
C ARG A 121 9.07 6.67 5.78
N ALA A 122 8.43 5.78 6.53
CA ALA A 122 7.72 4.63 6.01
C ALA A 122 6.23 4.75 6.33
N TYR A 123 5.39 4.35 5.37
CA TYR A 123 3.94 4.22 5.55
C TYR A 123 3.50 2.89 4.95
N TRP A 124 2.79 2.09 5.72
CA TRP A 124 2.39 0.76 5.27
C TRP A 124 1.04 0.33 5.83
N ARG A 125 0.53 -0.74 5.25
CA ARG A 125 -0.72 -1.34 5.66
C ARG A 125 -0.56 -2.09 6.97
N GLY A 126 -1.19 -1.58 8.02
CA GLY A 126 -1.32 -2.25 9.30
C GLY A 126 -2.41 -3.33 9.32
N GLY A 127 -2.37 -4.19 10.32
CA GLY A 127 -3.41 -5.14 10.67
C GLY A 127 -4.21 -4.68 11.89
N HIS A 128 -5.18 -5.48 12.30
CA HIS A 128 -6.07 -5.17 13.44
C HIS A 128 -5.37 -5.06 14.81
N GLU A 129 -4.15 -5.54 14.92
CA GLU A 129 -3.54 -5.93 16.21
C GLU A 129 -2.98 -4.74 17.00
N ASN A 130 -2.70 -3.59 16.36
CA ASN A 130 -2.11 -2.41 17.01
C ASN A 130 -2.90 -1.12 16.76
N GLN A 131 -4.19 -1.23 16.45
CA GLN A 131 -4.97 -0.10 16.01
C GLN A 131 -5.94 0.38 17.07
N GLN A 132 -6.01 1.68 17.23
CA GLN A 132 -7.08 2.34 17.97
C GLN A 132 -8.45 2.13 17.30
N ARG A 133 -8.46 1.58 16.08
CA ARG A 133 -9.66 1.33 15.26
C ARG A 133 -9.65 -0.09 14.70
N PRO A 134 -10.79 -0.79 14.71
CA PRO A 134 -10.90 -2.09 14.05
C PRO A 134 -10.83 -1.90 12.54
N GLY A 135 -10.13 -2.77 11.84
CA GLY A 135 -10.07 -2.78 10.38
C GLY A 135 -8.69 -2.49 9.80
N ARG A 136 -8.68 -1.97 8.58
CA ARG A 136 -7.46 -1.58 7.86
C ARG A 136 -7.08 -0.16 8.25
N ASP A 137 -5.78 0.04 8.51
CA ASP A 137 -5.25 1.37 8.78
C ASP A 137 -3.85 1.53 8.22
N VAL A 138 -3.34 2.74 8.22
CA VAL A 138 -1.98 3.06 7.81
C VAL A 138 -1.14 3.26 9.06
N LEU A 139 -0.05 2.51 9.13
CA LEU A 139 1.00 2.71 10.12
C LEU A 139 2.14 3.53 9.52
N CYS A 140 2.87 4.22 10.36
CA CYS A 140 4.06 4.97 9.97
C CYS A 140 5.20 4.76 10.98
N ALA A 141 6.43 4.95 10.49
CA ALA A 141 7.64 5.00 11.30
C ALA A 141 8.69 5.87 10.62
N THR A 142 9.69 6.29 11.37
CA THR A 142 10.85 7.04 10.88
C THR A 142 12.14 6.31 11.14
N SER A 143 13.17 6.57 10.31
CA SER A 143 14.50 5.97 10.47
C SER A 143 15.57 6.91 9.91
N PRO A 144 16.75 6.99 10.53
CA PRO A 144 17.88 7.70 9.95
C PRO A 144 18.54 6.96 8.78
N ASP A 145 18.38 5.63 8.69
CA ASP A 145 19.22 4.75 7.87
C ASP A 145 18.47 3.57 7.21
N MET A 146 17.15 3.48 7.39
CA MET A 146 16.28 2.35 6.98
C MET A 146 16.64 1.00 7.62
N ALA A 147 17.45 0.99 8.66
CA ALA A 147 17.77 -0.18 9.47
C ALA A 147 17.19 -0.04 10.89
N ASN A 148 17.34 1.14 11.47
CA ASN A 148 16.88 1.47 12.81
C ASN A 148 15.59 2.30 12.72
N TRP A 149 14.46 1.64 12.84
CA TRP A 149 13.14 2.27 12.75
C TRP A 149 12.60 2.63 14.13
N SER A 150 11.87 3.74 14.21
CA SER A 150 11.06 4.07 15.40
C SER A 150 9.99 3.01 15.63
N GLU A 151 9.32 3.06 16.78
CA GLU A 151 8.08 2.31 16.97
C GLU A 151 7.05 2.69 15.89
N ALA A 152 6.22 1.71 15.52
CA ALA A 152 5.17 1.92 14.56
C ALA A 152 3.99 2.66 15.21
N GLU A 153 3.57 3.73 14.59
CA GLU A 153 2.43 4.55 15.04
C GLU A 153 1.32 4.57 13.98
N GLY A 154 0.07 4.61 14.45
CA GLY A 154 -1.08 4.86 13.57
C GLY A 154 -1.15 6.35 13.21
N LEU A 155 -1.62 6.65 11.99
CA LEU A 155 -1.85 8.04 11.62
C LEU A 155 -2.92 8.67 12.50
N VAL A 156 -2.64 9.85 13.04
CA VAL A 156 -3.60 10.61 13.83
C VAL A 156 -4.43 11.49 12.92
N TYR A 157 -5.69 11.15 12.81
CA TYR A 157 -6.68 11.98 12.13
C TYR A 157 -7.37 12.86 13.17
N ASN A 158 -7.49 14.14 12.91
CA ASN A 158 -8.23 15.04 13.80
C ASN A 158 -9.64 15.27 13.26
N PRO A 159 -10.62 14.43 13.60
CA PRO A 159 -11.98 14.52 13.12
C PRO A 159 -12.67 15.83 13.59
N SER A 160 -12.30 16.34 14.76
CA SER A 160 -12.91 17.55 15.32
C SER A 160 -12.56 18.83 14.55
N ARG A 161 -11.62 18.78 13.61
CA ARG A 161 -11.29 19.93 12.73
C ARG A 161 -11.95 19.85 11.35
N SER A 162 -12.55 18.74 10.97
CA SER A 162 -13.24 18.62 9.68
C SER A 162 -14.50 19.48 9.57
N GLY A 163 -14.97 20.03 10.67
CA GLY A 163 -16.17 20.90 10.70
C GLY A 163 -17.48 20.19 10.33
N SER A 164 -17.43 18.91 10.06
CA SER A 164 -18.59 18.09 9.73
C SER A 164 -18.69 16.92 10.72
N PRO A 165 -19.43 17.12 11.82
CA PRO A 165 -19.76 16.03 12.74
C PRO A 165 -20.44 14.85 12.02
N GLU A 166 -21.04 15.11 10.86
CA GLU A 166 -21.74 14.15 10.01
C GLU A 166 -20.78 13.16 9.29
N LEU A 167 -19.52 13.53 9.07
CA LEU A 167 -18.51 12.64 8.53
C LEU A 167 -17.91 11.69 9.59
N ASP A 168 -18.08 12.03 10.85
CA ASP A 168 -17.68 11.21 11.99
C ASP A 168 -18.78 10.26 12.48
N GLN A 169 -20.02 10.55 12.12
CA GLN A 169 -21.12 9.63 12.34
C GLN A 169 -21.13 8.66 11.16
N THR A 170 -20.44 7.54 11.33
CA THR A 170 -20.68 6.40 10.48
C THR A 170 -22.12 5.99 10.70
N ASP A 171 -22.96 6.15 9.68
CA ASP A 171 -24.27 5.47 9.60
C ASP A 171 -24.09 3.94 9.48
N ASP A 172 -22.95 3.45 9.92
CA ASP A 172 -22.66 2.04 10.00
C ASP A 172 -23.18 1.50 11.33
N PRO A 173 -24.31 0.80 11.32
CA PRO A 173 -24.88 0.20 12.53
C PRO A 173 -23.98 -0.89 13.13
N SER A 174 -22.93 -1.33 12.44
CA SER A 174 -21.93 -2.27 12.94
C SER A 174 -20.83 -1.60 13.75
N GLY A 175 -20.75 -0.26 13.75
CA GLY A 175 -19.64 0.48 14.35
C GLY A 175 -18.30 0.30 13.64
N ASP A 176 -18.32 -0.22 12.43
CA ASP A 176 -17.14 -0.48 11.62
C ASP A 176 -16.70 0.85 10.96
N HIS A 177 -15.80 1.52 11.63
CA HIS A 177 -15.27 2.82 11.22
C HIS A 177 -14.63 2.76 9.83
N HIS A 178 -14.45 3.95 9.24
CA HIS A 178 -13.72 4.12 7.99
C HIS A 178 -12.36 3.43 8.07
N GLN A 179 -12.08 2.58 7.11
CA GLN A 179 -10.80 1.89 6.99
C GLN A 179 -9.96 2.59 5.93
N TYR A 180 -8.67 2.73 6.16
CA TYR A 180 -7.75 3.25 5.15
C TYR A 180 -7.05 2.11 4.43
N TYR A 181 -7.37 1.96 3.14
CA TYR A 181 -6.90 0.83 2.34
C TYR A 181 -5.47 1.00 1.85
N SER A 182 -5.09 2.21 1.43
CA SER A 182 -3.74 2.56 1.01
C SER A 182 -3.39 3.96 1.49
N SER A 183 -2.10 4.25 1.61
CA SER A 183 -1.63 5.54 2.15
C SER A 183 -1.58 6.64 1.10
N GLY A 184 -1.01 6.38 -0.08
CA GLY A 184 -0.81 7.38 -1.12
C GLY A 184 -0.06 8.63 -0.63
N VAL A 185 0.90 8.48 0.29
CA VAL A 185 1.59 9.59 0.98
C VAL A 185 2.90 9.92 0.29
N LEU A 186 3.13 11.19 -0.02
CA LEU A 186 4.36 11.67 -0.67
C LEU A 186 4.71 13.09 -0.21
N PRO A 187 6.00 13.46 -0.15
CA PRO A 187 6.40 14.86 -0.03
C PRO A 187 5.92 15.65 -1.26
N TYR A 188 5.40 16.84 -1.01
CA TYR A 188 5.01 17.71 -2.13
C TYR A 188 6.25 18.26 -2.84
N PRO A 189 6.47 17.99 -4.15
CA PRO A 189 7.74 18.31 -4.81
C PRO A 189 8.12 19.79 -4.83
N ARG A 190 7.13 20.71 -4.77
CA ARG A 190 7.35 22.15 -4.76
C ARG A 190 7.51 22.75 -3.36
N ALA A 191 7.20 21.98 -2.34
CA ALA A 191 7.37 22.35 -0.94
C ALA A 191 7.59 21.07 -0.12
N PRO A 192 8.81 20.51 -0.12
CA PRO A 192 9.10 19.18 0.44
C PRO A 192 8.83 19.05 1.95
N HIS A 193 8.66 20.16 2.66
CA HIS A 193 8.23 20.19 4.05
C HIS A 193 6.72 19.92 4.25
N LEU A 194 5.98 19.82 3.15
CA LEU A 194 4.58 19.41 3.16
C LEU A 194 4.48 17.96 2.70
N ILE A 195 3.88 17.13 3.50
CA ILE A 195 3.55 15.76 3.15
C ILE A 195 2.08 15.75 2.75
N LEU A 196 1.79 15.28 1.54
CA LEU A 196 0.44 15.12 1.03
C LEU A 196 0.06 13.65 1.05
N GLY A 197 -1.17 13.35 1.45
CA GLY A 197 -1.72 12.02 1.44
C GLY A 197 -3.03 11.94 0.66
N PHE A 198 -3.20 10.86 -0.08
CA PHE A 198 -4.43 10.52 -0.80
C PHE A 198 -4.88 9.11 -0.41
N PRO A 199 -5.14 8.86 0.90
CA PRO A 199 -5.53 7.54 1.35
C PRO A 199 -6.87 7.13 0.73
N GLN A 200 -6.93 5.89 0.30
CA GLN A 200 -8.19 5.26 -0.08
C GLN A 200 -9.00 4.95 1.17
N ARG A 201 -10.12 5.63 1.32
CA ARG A 201 -11.09 5.31 2.36
C ARG A 201 -12.01 4.21 1.89
N TYR A 202 -12.17 3.19 2.72
CA TYR A 202 -13.08 2.08 2.51
C TYR A 202 -14.18 2.14 3.57
N CYS A 203 -15.43 2.24 3.15
CA CYS A 203 -16.60 2.23 4.02
C CYS A 203 -17.47 1.03 3.67
N ASP A 204 -17.68 0.14 4.62
CA ASP A 204 -18.67 -0.92 4.52
C ASP A 204 -20.00 -0.39 5.09
N ARG A 205 -20.99 -0.22 4.24
CA ARG A 205 -22.29 0.33 4.63
C ARG A 205 -23.36 -0.73 4.89
N GLY A 206 -22.97 -2.01 4.83
CA GLY A 206 -23.94 -3.09 4.92
C GLY A 206 -24.97 -3.08 3.78
N TRP A 207 -26.09 -3.75 3.95
CA TRP A 207 -27.15 -3.81 2.95
C TRP A 207 -28.09 -2.60 3.07
N LEU A 208 -28.04 -1.70 2.09
CA LEU A 208 -28.90 -0.53 2.04
C LEU A 208 -30.24 -0.85 1.34
N ALA A 209 -31.30 -0.14 1.73
CA ALA A 209 -32.60 -0.25 1.04
C ALA A 209 -32.51 0.02 -0.48
N THR A 210 -31.66 0.97 -0.86
CA THR A 210 -31.38 1.33 -2.27
C THR A 210 -30.70 0.20 -3.05
N THR A 211 -29.98 -0.70 -2.40
CA THR A 211 -29.36 -1.88 -3.04
C THR A 211 -30.44 -2.83 -3.55
N GLY A 212 -31.60 -2.88 -2.89
CA GLY A 212 -32.76 -3.64 -3.32
C GLY A 212 -33.43 -3.13 -4.60
N LEU A 213 -33.09 -1.92 -5.05
CA LEU A 213 -33.58 -1.32 -6.31
C LEU A 213 -32.69 -1.67 -7.52
N LEU A 214 -31.53 -2.28 -7.29
CA LEU A 214 -30.63 -2.71 -8.35
C LEU A 214 -31.16 -3.98 -9.04
N PRO A 215 -30.78 -4.24 -10.31
CA PRO A 215 -31.13 -5.48 -10.98
C PRO A 215 -30.72 -6.72 -10.17
N ASP A 216 -31.61 -7.71 -10.13
CA ASP A 216 -31.44 -8.99 -9.45
C ASP A 216 -31.07 -8.85 -7.95
N PRO A 217 -31.91 -8.20 -7.13
CA PRO A 217 -31.61 -7.93 -5.72
C PRO A 217 -31.49 -9.21 -4.88
N GLU A 218 -32.21 -10.26 -5.23
CA GLU A 218 -32.15 -11.55 -4.51
C GLU A 218 -30.81 -12.25 -4.72
N HIS A 219 -30.29 -12.27 -5.93
CA HIS A 219 -28.97 -12.81 -6.21
C HIS A 219 -27.88 -12.01 -5.45
N ARG A 220 -27.96 -10.68 -5.52
CA ARG A 220 -27.03 -9.81 -4.78
C ARG A 220 -27.07 -10.05 -3.27
N ARG A 221 -28.25 -10.24 -2.73
CA ARG A 221 -28.42 -10.55 -1.32
C ARG A 221 -27.78 -11.90 -0.96
N ARG A 222 -28.05 -12.95 -1.75
CA ARG A 222 -27.43 -14.26 -1.54
C ARG A 222 -25.90 -14.19 -1.62
N GLU A 223 -25.34 -13.40 -2.55
CA GLU A 223 -23.89 -13.24 -2.65
C GLU A 223 -23.32 -12.42 -1.50
N ALA A 224 -24.03 -11.41 -1.01
CA ALA A 224 -23.65 -10.68 0.19
C ALA A 224 -23.62 -11.57 1.44
N ASP A 225 -24.64 -12.43 1.59
CA ASP A 225 -24.79 -13.33 2.74
C ASP A 225 -23.75 -14.47 2.75
N LYS A 226 -23.22 -14.88 1.60
CA LYS A 226 -22.17 -15.91 1.52
C LYS A 226 -20.86 -15.54 2.20
N GLY A 227 -20.63 -14.26 2.44
CA GLY A 227 -19.40 -13.76 3.05
C GLY A 227 -18.13 -14.04 2.22
N VAL A 228 -17.04 -13.44 2.58
CA VAL A 228 -15.69 -13.79 2.11
C VAL A 228 -14.95 -14.35 3.32
N GLY A 229 -14.54 -15.61 3.24
CA GLY A 229 -13.76 -16.37 4.19
C GLY A 229 -13.67 -15.80 5.62
N GLY A 230 -14.50 -16.31 6.54
CA GLY A 230 -14.47 -15.90 7.94
C GLY A 230 -15.73 -15.22 8.50
N GLY A 231 -16.86 -15.25 7.77
CA GLY A 231 -18.15 -15.03 8.39
C GLY A 231 -18.61 -13.59 8.62
N ARG A 232 -18.09 -12.62 7.84
CA ARG A 232 -18.69 -11.27 7.82
C ARG A 232 -19.60 -11.14 6.58
N PRO A 233 -20.93 -11.20 6.75
CA PRO A 233 -21.89 -11.23 5.63
C PRO A 233 -21.98 -9.93 4.83
N THR A 234 -21.41 -8.83 5.31
CA THR A 234 -21.74 -7.47 4.88
C THR A 234 -20.86 -6.89 3.78
N ARG A 235 -19.77 -7.57 3.39
CA ARG A 235 -18.77 -6.99 2.47
C ARG A 235 -19.14 -6.92 1.00
N ARG A 236 -20.23 -7.51 0.56
CA ARG A 236 -20.60 -7.55 -0.87
C ARG A 236 -21.83 -6.73 -1.15
N GLY A 237 -21.65 -5.66 -1.90
CA GLY A 237 -22.75 -4.95 -2.52
C GLY A 237 -22.94 -3.50 -2.11
N THR A 238 -22.34 -3.05 -1.02
CA THR A 238 -22.58 -1.69 -0.49
C THR A 238 -21.31 -1.00 0.02
N VAL A 239 -20.17 -1.53 -0.38
CA VAL A 239 -18.88 -0.89 -0.10
C VAL A 239 -18.74 0.35 -0.96
N VAL A 240 -18.36 1.44 -0.33
CA VAL A 240 -17.92 2.66 -1.02
C VAL A 240 -16.44 2.84 -0.75
N THR A 241 -15.70 3.06 -1.83
CA THR A 241 -14.30 3.45 -1.76
C THR A 241 -14.14 4.81 -2.42
N ASP A 242 -13.58 5.75 -1.70
CA ASP A 242 -13.23 7.07 -2.20
C ASP A 242 -11.81 7.44 -1.78
N VAL A 243 -11.32 8.57 -2.26
CA VAL A 243 -10.00 9.09 -1.93
C VAL A 243 -10.15 10.34 -1.09
N LEU A 244 -9.49 10.37 0.06
CA LEU A 244 -9.40 11.55 0.90
C LEU A 244 -8.16 12.37 0.54
N PHE A 245 -8.20 13.66 0.82
CA PHE A 245 -7.04 14.54 0.80
C PHE A 245 -6.57 14.81 2.23
N MET A 246 -5.29 14.61 2.47
CA MET A 246 -4.63 14.92 3.74
C MET A 246 -3.36 15.71 3.48
N ALA A 247 -2.99 16.55 4.44
CA ALA A 247 -1.72 17.26 4.44
C ALA A 247 -1.17 17.36 5.86
N SER A 248 0.13 17.20 5.98
CA SER A 248 0.88 17.37 7.23
C SER A 248 2.13 18.20 6.97
N ARG A 249 2.65 18.80 8.03
CA ARG A 249 3.97 19.48 8.02
C ARG A 249 5.02 18.71 8.80
N ASP A 250 4.59 17.65 9.49
CA ASP A 250 5.40 16.89 10.43
C ASP A 250 5.46 15.43 10.02
#